data_c95d2accd3d1f8c620049a21c85d1d1f
#
_entry.id   c95d2accd3d1f8c620049a21c85d1d1f
#
_cell.length_a   1.000
_cell.length_b   1.000
_cell.length_c   1.000
_cell.angle_alpha   90.00
_cell.angle_beta   90.00
_cell.angle_gamma   90.00
#
_symmetry.space_group_name_H-M   'P 1'
#
loop_
_entity.id
_entity.type
_entity.pdbx_description
1 polymer ?
#
loop_
_entity_poly.entity_id
_entity_poly.type
_entity_poly.pdbx_seq_one_letter_code
_entity_poly.pdbx_strand_id
1 'polypeptide(L)'
;FGASSLGGVFHDLKEKEGIQAVFTAIEAGMNFIDVSPYYGHYKAETVLGKALKDIPRDRYYLSTKVGRYGKDGVNTWDYSAKRATESVYESMERLNIDFIDLINVHDIEFADLNQVVNETLPALVELREKGVVGHVGITDLQLENLKWVIDRSPSGTIESVLSFCHYCLCDDKLADFLDYFESKEIGVINASPLSMGLLSERGVPVWHPA
;
A
#
# COMPACT_ATOMS: atom_id res chain seq x y z
N PHE A 1 8.90 0.84 -6.38
CA PHE A 1 9.73 0.33 -5.27
C PHE A 1 8.84 -0.07 -4.10
N GLY A 2 8.79 -1.39 -3.77
CA GLY A 2 8.09 -1.89 -2.59
C GLY A 2 8.94 -1.74 -1.34
N ALA A 3 8.48 -0.96 -0.38
CA ALA A 3 9.24 -0.58 0.81
C ALA A 3 9.04 -1.52 2.03
N SER A 4 8.31 -2.63 1.88
CA SER A 4 8.06 -3.58 2.99
C SER A 4 9.34 -4.15 3.62
N SER A 5 10.37 -4.38 2.81
CA SER A 5 11.68 -4.85 3.30
C SER A 5 12.37 -3.85 4.24
N LEU A 6 12.09 -2.55 4.14
CA LEU A 6 12.62 -1.53 5.07
C LEU A 6 12.13 -1.76 6.50
N GLY A 7 10.97 -2.39 6.65
CA GLY A 7 10.41 -2.80 7.94
C GLY A 7 10.99 -4.10 8.49
N GLY A 8 11.79 -4.83 7.71
CA GLY A 8 12.27 -6.16 8.11
C GLY A 8 11.25 -7.28 7.91
N VAL A 9 10.24 -7.09 7.05
CA VAL A 9 9.14 -8.05 6.85
C VAL A 9 9.63 -9.39 6.31
N PHE A 10 10.61 -9.38 5.41
CA PHE A 10 11.12 -10.60 4.77
C PHE A 10 12.46 -11.07 5.32
N HIS A 11 13.27 -10.17 5.85
CA HIS A 11 14.58 -10.44 6.43
C HIS A 11 15.06 -9.22 7.22
N ASP A 12 15.99 -9.45 8.13
CA ASP A 12 16.65 -8.35 8.83
C ASP A 12 17.40 -7.45 7.85
N LEU A 13 17.22 -6.16 7.99
CA LEU A 13 17.87 -5.15 7.18
C LEU A 13 18.49 -4.09 8.07
N LYS A 14 19.75 -3.74 7.79
CA LYS A 14 20.38 -2.58 8.43
C LYS A 14 19.81 -1.29 7.84
N GLU A 15 19.45 -0.35 8.70
CA GLU A 15 18.80 0.91 8.29
C GLU A 15 19.57 1.63 7.19
N LYS A 16 20.91 1.71 7.30
CA LYS A 16 21.77 2.35 6.27
C LYS A 16 21.67 1.69 4.91
N GLU A 17 21.59 0.36 4.88
CA GLU A 17 21.43 -0.40 3.62
C GLU A 17 20.05 -0.14 3.01
N GLY A 18 19.00 -0.04 3.85
CA GLY A 18 17.66 0.31 3.41
C GLY A 18 17.58 1.71 2.80
N ILE A 19 18.16 2.71 3.46
CA ILE A 19 18.24 4.08 2.94
C ILE A 19 18.98 4.12 1.61
N GLN A 20 20.13 3.44 1.51
CA GLN A 20 20.89 3.36 0.26
C GLN A 20 20.09 2.70 -0.87
N ALA A 21 19.30 1.66 -0.56
CA ALA A 21 18.44 1.01 -1.55
C ALA A 21 17.37 1.96 -2.11
N VAL A 22 16.81 2.86 -1.29
CA VAL A 22 15.87 3.89 -1.76
C VAL A 22 16.55 4.84 -2.74
N PHE A 23 17.74 5.37 -2.41
CA PHE A 23 18.49 6.22 -3.33
C PHE A 23 18.79 5.52 -4.65
N THR A 24 19.30 4.29 -4.59
CA THR A 24 19.61 3.49 -5.77
C THR A 24 18.36 3.26 -6.64
N ALA A 25 17.20 3.01 -6.04
CA ALA A 25 15.94 2.83 -6.78
C ALA A 25 15.53 4.11 -7.51
N ILE A 26 15.57 5.27 -6.83
CA ILE A 26 15.24 6.56 -7.45
C ILE A 26 16.23 6.92 -8.57
N GLU A 27 17.52 6.70 -8.37
CA GLU A 27 18.55 6.91 -9.40
C GLU A 27 18.36 6.00 -10.61
N ALA A 28 17.88 4.77 -10.40
CA ALA A 28 17.53 3.83 -11.46
C ALA A 28 16.20 4.14 -12.17
N GLY A 29 15.50 5.23 -11.78
CA GLY A 29 14.23 5.67 -12.39
C GLY A 29 12.97 5.06 -11.77
N MET A 30 13.06 4.36 -10.65
CA MET A 30 11.89 3.87 -9.91
C MET A 30 11.28 5.02 -9.11
N ASN A 31 10.28 5.68 -9.66
CA ASN A 31 9.68 6.87 -9.08
C ASN A 31 8.35 6.63 -8.33
N PHE A 32 7.80 5.42 -8.30
CA PHE A 32 6.65 5.06 -7.49
C PHE A 32 7.10 4.22 -6.30
N ILE A 33 6.82 4.70 -5.08
CA ILE A 33 7.22 4.05 -3.83
C ILE A 33 5.94 3.64 -3.08
N ASP A 34 5.84 2.36 -2.70
CA ASP A 34 4.73 1.82 -1.92
C ASP A 34 5.20 1.35 -0.54
N VAL A 35 4.53 1.83 0.50
CA VAL A 35 4.82 1.53 1.90
C VAL A 35 3.52 1.30 2.70
N SER A 36 3.62 0.98 3.97
CA SER A 36 2.47 0.84 4.88
C SER A 36 2.89 1.01 6.34
N PRO A 37 2.02 1.55 7.21
CA PRO A 37 2.18 1.53 8.66
C PRO A 37 2.38 0.11 9.23
N TYR A 38 1.72 -0.88 8.62
CA TYR A 38 1.85 -2.29 9.00
C TYR A 38 3.28 -2.84 8.84
N TYR A 39 4.05 -2.37 7.86
CA TYR A 39 5.34 -2.95 7.52
C TYR A 39 6.39 -2.72 8.62
N GLY A 40 6.66 -3.77 9.38
CA GLY A 40 7.55 -3.74 10.52
C GLY A 40 7.08 -2.79 11.63
N HIS A 41 5.77 -2.67 11.84
CA HIS A 41 5.16 -1.85 12.89
C HIS A 41 5.70 -0.41 12.84
N TYR A 42 5.40 0.29 11.73
CA TYR A 42 5.81 1.67 11.43
C TYR A 42 7.29 1.86 11.03
N LYS A 43 8.15 0.82 11.18
CA LYS A 43 9.58 0.92 10.90
C LYS A 43 9.85 1.26 9.44
N ALA A 44 9.11 0.65 8.49
CA ALA A 44 9.30 0.91 7.07
C ALA A 44 9.08 2.39 6.71
N GLU A 45 8.01 3.01 7.19
CA GLU A 45 7.74 4.44 6.97
C GLU A 45 8.81 5.32 7.62
N THR A 46 9.25 4.97 8.84
CA THR A 46 10.29 5.72 9.54
C THR A 46 11.63 5.68 8.81
N VAL A 47 12.04 4.52 8.31
CA VAL A 47 13.30 4.37 7.54
C VAL A 47 13.18 5.08 6.19
N LEU A 48 12.04 4.91 5.50
CA LEU A 48 11.76 5.59 4.24
C LEU A 48 11.80 7.12 4.43
N GLY A 49 11.13 7.65 5.47
CA GLY A 49 11.10 9.08 5.76
C GLY A 49 12.50 9.69 5.98
N LYS A 50 13.45 8.90 6.53
CA LYS A 50 14.85 9.33 6.63
C LYS A 50 15.53 9.49 5.27
N ALA A 51 15.23 8.59 4.32
CA ALA A 51 15.75 8.69 2.96
C ALA A 51 15.10 9.84 2.18
N LEU A 52 13.79 10.03 2.33
CA LEU A 52 13.03 11.04 1.57
C LEU A 52 13.43 12.48 1.89
N LYS A 53 14.03 12.75 3.07
CA LYS A 53 14.55 14.09 3.43
C LYS A 53 15.56 14.63 2.43
N ASP A 54 16.34 13.75 1.81
CA ASP A 54 17.43 14.11 0.91
C ASP A 54 17.04 13.90 -0.58
N ILE A 55 15.77 13.56 -0.86
CA ILE A 55 15.24 13.34 -2.22
C ILE A 55 14.21 14.44 -2.52
N PRO A 56 14.40 15.22 -3.62
CA PRO A 56 13.41 16.22 -4.03
C PRO A 56 12.02 15.60 -4.21
N ARG A 57 10.98 16.27 -3.71
CA ARG A 57 9.60 15.75 -3.67
C ARG A 57 9.02 15.43 -5.05
N ASP A 58 9.43 16.14 -6.08
CA ASP A 58 9.04 15.96 -7.47
C ASP A 58 9.68 14.75 -8.17
N ARG A 59 10.59 14.05 -7.49
CA ARG A 59 11.27 12.86 -8.03
C ARG A 59 10.51 11.55 -7.79
N TYR A 60 9.45 11.55 -6.98
CA TYR A 60 8.71 10.34 -6.64
C TYR A 60 7.22 10.59 -6.39
N TYR A 61 6.46 9.54 -6.60
CA TYR A 61 5.09 9.36 -6.14
C TYR A 61 5.07 8.41 -4.96
N LEU A 62 4.32 8.73 -3.91
CA LEU A 62 4.29 7.96 -2.68
C LEU A 62 2.92 7.38 -2.41
N SER A 63 2.88 6.07 -2.23
CA SER A 63 1.72 5.33 -1.77
C SER A 63 1.93 4.83 -0.35
N THR A 64 0.95 5.08 0.53
CA THR A 64 0.86 4.41 1.84
C THR A 64 -0.57 3.95 2.10
N LYS A 65 -0.85 3.42 3.30
CA LYS A 65 -2.07 2.67 3.54
C LYS A 65 -2.68 2.99 4.91
N VAL A 66 -3.99 2.70 5.06
CA VAL A 66 -4.75 2.76 6.32
C VAL A 66 -5.49 1.45 6.57
N GLY A 67 -5.97 1.22 7.77
CA GLY A 67 -6.82 0.08 8.12
C GLY A 67 -6.08 -1.09 8.76
N ARG A 68 -4.85 -1.41 8.32
CA ARG A 68 -4.02 -2.45 8.91
C ARG A 68 -2.79 -1.86 9.57
N TYR A 69 -2.62 -2.18 10.84
CA TYR A 69 -1.56 -1.64 11.69
C TYR A 69 -0.84 -2.75 12.44
N GLY A 70 0.11 -2.38 13.27
CA GLY A 70 0.75 -3.26 14.22
C GLY A 70 1.27 -2.48 15.40
N LYS A 71 1.23 -3.08 16.59
CA LYS A 71 1.80 -2.54 17.80
C LYS A 71 2.35 -3.67 18.67
N ASP A 72 3.57 -3.50 19.17
CA ASP A 72 4.22 -4.44 20.09
C ASP A 72 4.22 -5.90 19.56
N GLY A 73 4.40 -6.08 18.24
CA GLY A 73 4.40 -7.39 17.59
C GLY A 73 3.02 -7.98 17.32
N VAL A 74 1.93 -7.26 17.63
CA VAL A 74 0.56 -7.69 17.40
C VAL A 74 -0.04 -6.94 16.20
N ASN A 75 -0.63 -7.68 15.27
CA ASN A 75 -1.40 -7.09 14.18
C ASN A 75 -2.71 -6.51 14.71
N THR A 76 -3.05 -5.30 14.27
CA THR A 76 -4.30 -4.64 14.61
C THR A 76 -4.98 -4.13 13.35
N TRP A 77 -6.31 -4.20 13.33
CA TRP A 77 -7.13 -3.71 12.23
C TRP A 77 -8.14 -2.72 12.76
N ASP A 78 -8.22 -1.56 12.14
CA ASP A 78 -9.23 -0.55 12.45
C ASP A 78 -9.50 0.26 11.19
N TYR A 79 -10.66 0.02 10.59
CA TYR A 79 -11.11 0.65 9.36
C TYR A 79 -12.10 1.79 9.62
N SER A 80 -12.22 2.27 10.86
CA SER A 80 -13.07 3.41 11.18
C SER A 80 -12.59 4.70 10.49
N ALA A 81 -13.52 5.58 10.14
CA ALA A 81 -13.22 6.88 9.54
C ALA A 81 -12.24 7.69 10.40
N LYS A 82 -12.42 7.66 11.73
CA LYS A 82 -11.57 8.36 12.69
C LYS A 82 -10.12 7.85 12.59
N ARG A 83 -9.93 6.52 12.72
CA ARG A 83 -8.58 5.92 12.72
C ARG A 83 -7.88 6.08 11.38
N ALA A 84 -8.61 5.93 10.27
CA ALA A 84 -8.08 6.16 8.93
C ALA A 84 -7.55 7.59 8.77
N THR A 85 -8.34 8.58 9.18
CA THR A 85 -7.92 10.00 9.14
C THR A 85 -6.68 10.25 10.00
N GLU A 86 -6.67 9.80 11.25
CA GLU A 86 -5.52 9.96 12.15
C GLU A 86 -4.26 9.31 11.55
N SER A 87 -4.40 8.11 10.98
CA SER A 87 -3.29 7.36 10.38
C SER A 87 -2.63 8.08 9.20
N VAL A 88 -3.42 8.79 8.39
CA VAL A 88 -2.88 9.59 7.27
C VAL A 88 -1.87 10.61 7.80
N TYR A 89 -2.25 11.41 8.79
CA TYR A 89 -1.36 12.42 9.36
C TYR A 89 -0.16 11.82 10.08
N GLU A 90 -0.36 10.72 10.82
CA GLU A 90 0.75 9.99 11.46
C GLU A 90 1.75 9.44 10.42
N SER A 91 1.27 8.96 9.27
CA SER A 91 2.13 8.50 8.17
C SER A 91 2.91 9.66 7.55
N MET A 92 2.28 10.81 7.33
CA MET A 92 2.94 12.02 6.84
C MET A 92 4.07 12.46 7.78
N GLU A 93 3.84 12.41 9.10
CA GLU A 93 4.87 12.72 10.11
C GLU A 93 6.06 11.74 10.02
N ARG A 94 5.80 10.41 10.00
CA ARG A 94 6.85 9.40 9.90
C ARG A 94 7.64 9.48 8.60
N LEU A 95 6.96 9.77 7.49
CA LEU A 95 7.53 9.88 6.14
C LEU A 95 8.20 11.24 5.90
N ASN A 96 7.95 12.22 6.78
CA ASN A 96 8.46 13.59 6.68
C ASN A 96 8.02 14.28 5.37
N ILE A 97 6.73 14.19 5.06
CA ILE A 97 6.08 14.79 3.89
C ILE A 97 4.80 15.53 4.29
N ASP A 98 4.31 16.38 3.42
CA ASP A 98 3.08 17.18 3.58
C ASP A 98 1.95 16.78 2.62
N PHE A 99 2.19 15.79 1.74
CA PHE A 99 1.23 15.29 0.77
C PHE A 99 1.50 13.82 0.43
N ILE A 100 0.43 13.00 0.35
CA ILE A 100 0.47 11.60 -0.08
C ILE A 100 -0.18 11.49 -1.47
N ASP A 101 0.56 10.96 -2.45
CA ASP A 101 0.01 10.85 -3.82
C ASP A 101 -1.10 9.81 -3.90
N LEU A 102 -0.98 8.67 -3.23
CA LEU A 102 -1.98 7.61 -3.21
C LEU A 102 -2.15 7.04 -1.80
N ILE A 103 -3.37 7.09 -1.27
CA ILE A 103 -3.73 6.43 -0.02
C ILE A 103 -4.61 5.21 -0.29
N ASN A 104 -4.22 4.04 0.23
CA ASN A 104 -4.97 2.80 0.05
C ASN A 104 -5.62 2.34 1.35
N VAL A 105 -6.83 1.78 1.26
CA VAL A 105 -7.38 0.94 2.33
C VAL A 105 -6.73 -0.44 2.24
N HIS A 106 -5.97 -0.83 3.26
CA HIS A 106 -5.08 -2.00 3.26
C HIS A 106 -5.82 -3.28 3.56
N ASP A 107 -5.63 -4.30 2.69
CA ASP A 107 -6.06 -5.69 2.92
C ASP A 107 -7.50 -5.77 3.44
N ILE A 108 -8.45 -5.33 2.57
CA ILE A 108 -9.86 -5.18 2.95
C ILE A 108 -10.55 -6.51 3.27
N GLU A 109 -9.92 -7.65 2.99
CA GLU A 109 -10.38 -8.98 3.41
C GLU A 109 -10.47 -9.13 4.93
N PHE A 110 -9.78 -8.29 5.69
CA PHE A 110 -9.84 -8.28 7.16
C PHE A 110 -10.88 -7.28 7.72
N ALA A 111 -11.56 -6.55 6.84
CA ALA A 111 -12.56 -5.54 7.19
C ALA A 111 -14.00 -6.07 7.06
N ASP A 112 -14.94 -5.38 7.71
CA ASP A 112 -16.30 -5.35 7.20
C ASP A 112 -16.32 -4.48 5.93
N LEU A 113 -16.57 -5.08 4.77
CA LEU A 113 -16.57 -4.35 3.50
C LEU A 113 -17.63 -3.23 3.46
N ASN A 114 -18.75 -3.36 4.21
CA ASN A 114 -19.72 -2.28 4.34
C ASN A 114 -19.13 -1.09 5.12
N GLN A 115 -18.30 -1.34 6.13
CA GLN A 115 -17.58 -0.28 6.84
C GLN A 115 -16.59 0.43 5.90
N VAL A 116 -15.87 -0.32 5.07
CA VAL A 116 -14.96 0.27 4.07
C VAL A 116 -15.73 1.22 3.16
N VAL A 117 -16.87 0.79 2.62
CA VAL A 117 -17.70 1.60 1.68
C VAL A 117 -18.31 2.81 2.37
N ASN A 118 -18.83 2.66 3.61
CA ASN A 118 -19.68 3.67 4.24
C ASN A 118 -18.93 4.60 5.23
N GLU A 119 -17.73 4.22 5.67
CA GLU A 119 -16.96 5.01 6.64
C GLU A 119 -15.54 5.33 6.12
N THR A 120 -14.74 4.30 5.79
CA THR A 120 -13.32 4.50 5.49
C THR A 120 -13.12 5.30 4.21
N LEU A 121 -13.75 4.86 3.10
CA LEU A 121 -13.61 5.53 1.81
C LEU A 121 -14.13 6.97 1.82
N PRO A 122 -15.30 7.28 2.40
CA PRO A 122 -15.76 8.67 2.54
C PRO A 122 -14.76 9.56 3.29
N ALA A 123 -14.14 9.07 4.36
CA ALA A 123 -13.13 9.83 5.10
C ALA A 123 -11.88 10.12 4.26
N LEU A 124 -11.43 9.17 3.45
CA LEU A 124 -10.29 9.37 2.55
C LEU A 124 -10.62 10.31 1.39
N VAL A 125 -11.85 10.25 0.86
CA VAL A 125 -12.34 11.22 -0.15
C VAL A 125 -12.35 12.63 0.42
N GLU A 126 -12.78 12.82 1.68
CA GLU A 126 -12.74 14.13 2.34
C GLU A 126 -11.29 14.65 2.46
N LEU A 127 -10.32 13.78 2.75
CA LEU A 127 -8.90 14.16 2.77
C LEU A 127 -8.37 14.51 1.38
N ARG A 128 -8.85 13.84 0.32
CA ARG A 128 -8.54 14.18 -1.07
C ARG A 128 -9.09 15.56 -1.43
N GLU A 129 -10.33 15.84 -1.10
CA GLU A 129 -10.96 17.15 -1.32
C GLU A 129 -10.25 18.30 -0.58
N LYS A 130 -9.66 17.99 0.58
CA LYS A 130 -8.83 18.93 1.34
C LYS A 130 -7.39 19.09 0.78
N GLY A 131 -7.02 18.30 -0.21
CA GLY A 131 -5.68 18.31 -0.81
C GLY A 131 -4.60 17.72 0.09
N VAL A 132 -4.96 16.85 1.05
CA VAL A 132 -4.02 16.13 1.92
C VAL A 132 -3.50 14.88 1.22
N VAL A 133 -4.36 14.21 0.45
CA VAL A 133 -4.01 13.06 -0.40
C VAL A 133 -4.43 13.33 -1.85
N GLY A 134 -3.74 12.72 -2.80
CA GLY A 134 -4.02 12.90 -4.23
C GLY A 134 -5.09 11.94 -4.75
N HIS A 135 -4.91 10.66 -4.50
CA HIS A 135 -5.76 9.58 -4.99
C HIS A 135 -6.13 8.60 -3.89
N VAL A 136 -7.25 7.89 -4.06
CA VAL A 136 -7.74 6.88 -3.13
C VAL A 136 -7.78 5.53 -3.82
N GLY A 137 -7.28 4.49 -3.13
CA GLY A 137 -7.28 3.12 -3.63
C GLY A 137 -7.65 2.11 -2.54
N ILE A 138 -7.73 0.85 -2.95
CA ILE A 138 -7.98 -0.31 -2.07
C ILE A 138 -7.01 -1.44 -2.40
N THR A 139 -6.68 -2.28 -1.42
CA THR A 139 -5.83 -3.46 -1.63
C THR A 139 -6.48 -4.72 -1.06
N ASP A 140 -6.33 -5.83 -1.76
CA ASP A 140 -6.83 -7.13 -1.31
C ASP A 140 -6.03 -8.27 -1.96
N LEU A 141 -6.07 -9.45 -1.33
CA LEU A 141 -5.71 -10.72 -1.94
C LEU A 141 -6.86 -11.23 -2.82
N GLN A 142 -8.13 -11.00 -2.43
CA GLN A 142 -9.31 -11.52 -3.14
C GLN A 142 -9.83 -10.49 -4.14
N LEU A 143 -9.70 -10.79 -5.44
CA LEU A 143 -10.12 -9.89 -6.53
C LEU A 143 -11.62 -9.58 -6.51
N GLU A 144 -12.43 -10.53 -6.07
CA GLU A 144 -13.87 -10.38 -5.94
C GLU A 144 -14.26 -9.34 -4.89
N ASN A 145 -13.49 -9.20 -3.80
CA ASN A 145 -13.72 -8.16 -2.80
C ASN A 145 -13.46 -6.77 -3.37
N LEU A 146 -12.36 -6.61 -4.16
CA LEU A 146 -12.08 -5.37 -4.86
C LEU A 146 -13.27 -4.96 -5.73
N LYS A 147 -13.75 -5.90 -6.55
CA LYS A 147 -14.93 -5.67 -7.41
C LYS A 147 -16.18 -5.35 -6.59
N TRP A 148 -16.41 -6.06 -5.49
CA TRP A 148 -17.58 -5.87 -4.63
C TRP A 148 -17.63 -4.45 -4.04
N VAL A 149 -16.48 -3.94 -3.56
CA VAL A 149 -16.37 -2.59 -2.98
C VAL A 149 -16.51 -1.53 -4.07
N ILE A 150 -15.88 -1.72 -5.23
CA ILE A 150 -16.00 -0.79 -6.37
C ILE A 150 -17.45 -0.64 -6.83
N ASP A 151 -18.17 -1.76 -7.00
CA ASP A 151 -19.57 -1.75 -7.48
C ASP A 151 -20.54 -1.06 -6.49
N ARG A 152 -20.14 -0.89 -5.22
CA ARG A 152 -20.96 -0.25 -4.16
C ARG A 152 -20.49 1.14 -3.76
N SER A 153 -19.37 1.57 -4.28
CA SER A 153 -18.85 2.92 -4.07
C SER A 153 -19.31 3.87 -5.19
N PRO A 154 -19.52 5.15 -4.92
CA PRO A 154 -19.75 6.14 -5.97
C PRO A 154 -18.61 6.14 -7.00
N SER A 155 -18.92 6.37 -8.27
CA SER A 155 -17.91 6.48 -9.32
C SER A 155 -16.87 7.56 -8.98
N GLY A 156 -15.58 7.26 -9.22
CA GLY A 156 -14.47 8.16 -8.90
C GLY A 156 -14.06 8.19 -7.41
N THR A 157 -14.70 7.37 -6.57
CA THR A 157 -14.23 7.19 -5.17
C THR A 157 -12.92 6.43 -5.12
N ILE A 158 -12.82 5.34 -5.88
CA ILE A 158 -11.64 4.47 -5.98
C ILE A 158 -10.99 4.70 -7.34
N GLU A 159 -9.74 5.09 -7.33
CA GLU A 159 -8.96 5.40 -8.53
C GLU A 159 -7.85 4.39 -8.79
N SER A 160 -7.52 3.54 -7.79
CA SER A 160 -6.59 2.44 -7.97
C SER A 160 -6.95 1.21 -7.15
N VAL A 161 -6.53 0.05 -7.64
CA VAL A 161 -6.51 -1.21 -6.90
C VAL A 161 -5.09 -1.76 -6.84
N LEU A 162 -4.74 -2.36 -5.71
CA LEU A 162 -3.52 -3.15 -5.58
C LEU A 162 -3.92 -4.60 -5.37
N SER A 163 -3.60 -5.44 -6.35
CA SER A 163 -3.76 -6.89 -6.29
C SER A 163 -2.50 -7.55 -5.76
N PHE A 164 -2.64 -8.47 -4.83
CA PHE A 164 -1.53 -9.17 -4.19
C PHE A 164 -1.39 -10.61 -4.73
N CYS A 165 -0.23 -10.92 -5.34
CA CYS A 165 0.16 -12.24 -5.85
C CYS A 165 -0.64 -12.82 -7.03
N HIS A 166 -1.57 -12.11 -7.64
CA HIS A 166 -2.43 -12.65 -8.72
C HIS A 166 -1.97 -12.30 -10.14
N TYR A 167 -0.72 -11.83 -10.32
CA TYR A 167 -0.12 -11.67 -11.63
C TYR A 167 1.39 -11.96 -11.55
N CYS A 168 1.72 -13.24 -11.60
CA CYS A 168 3.08 -13.77 -11.51
C CYS A 168 3.20 -15.05 -12.35
N LEU A 169 4.36 -15.70 -12.35
CA LEU A 169 4.56 -16.91 -13.18
C LEU A 169 3.71 -18.11 -12.78
N CYS A 170 3.13 -18.13 -11.59
CA CYS A 170 2.30 -19.22 -11.08
C CYS A 170 0.83 -18.86 -10.86
N ASP A 171 0.43 -17.61 -11.07
CA ASP A 171 -0.96 -17.16 -10.96
C ASP A 171 -1.18 -15.92 -11.84
N ASP A 172 -2.16 -15.97 -12.73
CA ASP A 172 -2.51 -14.90 -13.67
C ASP A 172 -3.98 -14.43 -13.57
N LYS A 173 -4.68 -14.80 -12.51
CA LYS A 173 -6.10 -14.48 -12.30
C LYS A 173 -6.43 -12.99 -12.42
N LEU A 174 -5.49 -12.10 -12.10
CA LEU A 174 -5.71 -10.66 -12.26
C LEU A 174 -6.05 -10.29 -13.70
N ALA A 175 -5.59 -11.07 -14.69
CA ALA A 175 -5.89 -10.83 -16.10
C ALA A 175 -7.42 -10.83 -16.37
N ASP A 176 -8.19 -11.68 -15.70
CA ASP A 176 -9.64 -11.79 -15.86
C ASP A 176 -10.41 -10.54 -15.36
N PHE A 177 -9.74 -9.67 -14.61
CA PHE A 177 -10.33 -8.46 -14.03
C PHE A 177 -9.86 -7.16 -14.71
N LEU A 178 -8.85 -7.20 -15.59
CA LEU A 178 -8.26 -6.00 -16.17
C LEU A 178 -9.29 -5.19 -16.97
N ASP A 179 -10.07 -5.83 -17.84
CA ASP A 179 -11.11 -5.17 -18.63
C ASP A 179 -12.17 -4.49 -17.73
N TYR A 180 -12.50 -5.14 -16.60
CA TYR A 180 -13.41 -4.56 -15.61
C TYR A 180 -12.80 -3.29 -14.99
N PHE A 181 -11.57 -3.32 -14.51
CA PHE A 181 -10.92 -2.15 -13.91
C PHE A 181 -10.74 -1.02 -14.94
N GLU A 182 -10.35 -1.35 -16.18
CA GLU A 182 -10.24 -0.37 -17.27
C GLU A 182 -11.59 0.28 -17.55
N SER A 183 -12.69 -0.48 -17.61
CA SER A 183 -14.04 0.04 -17.81
C SER A 183 -14.52 1.01 -16.72
N LYS A 184 -13.88 0.96 -15.54
CA LYS A 184 -14.14 1.82 -14.40
C LYS A 184 -13.11 2.97 -14.27
N GLU A 185 -12.16 3.05 -15.19
CA GLU A 185 -11.05 4.03 -15.17
C GLU A 185 -10.17 3.89 -13.91
N ILE A 186 -9.99 2.66 -13.41
CA ILE A 186 -9.24 2.34 -12.21
C ILE A 186 -7.84 1.83 -12.59
N GLY A 187 -6.79 2.48 -12.06
CA GLY A 187 -5.42 2.03 -12.20
C GLY A 187 -5.15 0.73 -11.41
N VAL A 188 -4.31 -0.15 -11.98
CA VAL A 188 -3.98 -1.44 -11.36
C VAL A 188 -2.52 -1.48 -10.94
N ILE A 189 -2.26 -1.84 -9.68
CA ILE A 189 -0.94 -2.11 -9.14
C ILE A 189 -0.84 -3.61 -8.86
N ASN A 190 0.15 -4.28 -9.46
CA ASN A 190 0.45 -5.68 -9.17
C ASN A 190 1.55 -5.78 -8.13
N ALA A 191 1.22 -6.30 -6.95
CA ALA A 191 2.15 -6.51 -5.86
C ALA A 191 2.63 -7.97 -5.78
N SER A 192 3.84 -8.15 -5.24
CA SER A 192 4.46 -9.45 -5.01
C SER A 192 4.60 -10.34 -6.25
N PRO A 193 5.15 -9.84 -7.38
CA PRO A 193 5.28 -10.60 -8.61
C PRO A 193 6.22 -11.82 -8.49
N LEU A 194 7.01 -11.90 -7.41
CA LEU A 194 7.86 -13.05 -7.07
C LEU A 194 7.21 -13.97 -6.01
N SER A 195 5.89 -13.86 -5.79
CA SER A 195 5.12 -14.69 -4.84
C SER A 195 5.80 -14.78 -3.47
N MET A 196 6.06 -13.62 -2.86
CA MET A 196 6.68 -13.51 -1.51
C MET A 196 8.03 -14.26 -1.39
N GLY A 197 8.78 -14.38 -2.46
CA GLY A 197 10.07 -15.05 -2.50
C GLY A 197 10.06 -16.47 -3.09
N LEU A 198 8.89 -17.08 -3.35
CA LEU A 198 8.77 -18.40 -3.94
C LEU A 198 9.52 -18.51 -5.29
N LEU A 199 9.48 -17.46 -6.09
CA LEU A 199 10.14 -17.35 -7.40
C LEU A 199 11.51 -16.68 -7.32
N SER A 200 12.20 -16.79 -6.19
CA SER A 200 13.55 -16.23 -5.98
C SER A 200 14.54 -17.27 -5.49
N GLU A 201 15.85 -17.07 -5.76
CA GLU A 201 16.90 -17.95 -5.27
C GLU A 201 17.02 -17.97 -3.74
N ARG A 202 16.60 -16.91 -3.07
CA ARG A 202 16.59 -16.83 -1.59
C ARG A 202 15.55 -17.75 -0.97
N GLY A 203 14.49 -18.09 -1.72
CA GLY A 203 13.35 -18.85 -1.24
C GLY A 203 12.38 -18.06 -0.36
N VAL A 204 11.48 -18.78 0.28
CA VAL A 204 10.38 -18.21 1.05
C VAL A 204 10.73 -18.01 2.53
N PRO A 205 10.15 -17.00 3.20
CA PRO A 205 10.21 -16.88 4.65
C PRO A 205 9.42 -17.99 5.34
N VAL A 206 9.73 -18.25 6.64
CA VAL A 206 9.11 -19.33 7.44
C VAL A 206 7.58 -19.26 7.52
N TRP A 207 7.02 -18.06 7.42
CA TRP A 207 5.57 -17.82 7.48
C TRP A 207 4.86 -17.97 6.13
N HIS A 208 5.58 -18.27 5.05
CA HIS A 208 4.98 -18.44 3.72
C HIS A 208 4.01 -19.63 3.68
N PRO A 209 2.84 -19.52 3.03
CA PRO A 209 1.83 -20.58 3.02
C PRO A 209 2.18 -21.81 2.17
N ALA A 210 3.20 -21.74 1.31
CA ALA A 210 3.66 -22.86 0.48
C ALA A 210 4.76 -23.66 1.16
#